data_f4c77f5513b92e13bb0718b4bec8bd06
#
_entry.id   f4c77f5513b92e13bb0718b4bec8bd06
#
_cell.length_a   1.000
_cell.length_b   1.000
_cell.length_c   1.000
_cell.angle_alpha   90.00
_cell.angle_beta   90.00
_cell.angle_gamma   90.00
#
_symmetry.space_group_name_H-M   'P 1'
#
loop_
_entity.id
_entity.type
_entity.pdbx_description
1 polymer ?
#
loop_
_entity_poly.entity_id
_entity_poly.type
_entity_poly.pdbx_seq_one_letter_code
_entity_poly.pdbx_strand_id
1 'polypeptide(L)'
;MIAGFARVEITPLPGERPEMMGFGPFLGRTALEVLQPIYVRASYLEDGGTGLVLSFDLCGLREDLSDAIRQAAGEAVGLSADEVVAACTHTHSAPSVMPILGWGEFDEATAGRLPGLAAEAARAARDGAGPVVVASGRTTLEGLTRNRVYGPGGPLDTELSTLAFREAKSKRLLGLWAHYKCHPVLLCEQCRVISPDFCGVAMQALEAANQGAVCSFLQGYCGDINPVWAHMRQERSIVHLAHAARQFRMAVEEAMAGAQDEVGGEVRMVSKGLPLSVAVLSEETICAFEAHAMTRGEGWWRLGGLSAAAVRADGEALRAMRRPRRTAPAAALAVGAHTLAFHPFEMFTQIGLDIRKRLGRDTTWVVGYANGYEGYAPTIDRFAPTTGDYAAHGVPLMMGRNPYSPALPSELLDGLTEIGQQVKG
;
A
#
# COMPACT_ATOMS: atom_id res chain seq x y z
N MET A 1 11.53 3.76 24.57
CA MET A 1 11.53 3.01 23.30
C MET A 1 12.93 3.05 22.70
N ILE A 2 13.35 1.96 22.08
CA ILE A 2 14.53 1.88 21.22
C ILE A 2 14.01 1.81 19.80
N ALA A 3 14.58 2.60 18.89
CA ALA A 3 14.22 2.54 17.48
C ALA A 3 15.42 2.83 16.58
N GLY A 4 15.40 2.24 15.40
CA GLY A 4 16.41 2.48 14.38
C GLY A 4 15.80 2.48 12.99
N PHE A 5 16.40 3.23 12.08
CA PHE A 5 15.84 3.51 10.76
C PHE A 5 16.93 3.42 9.70
N ALA A 6 16.63 2.77 8.61
CA ALA A 6 17.52 2.69 7.45
C ALA A 6 16.74 2.66 6.15
N ARG A 7 17.39 3.02 5.06
CA ARG A 7 16.85 2.84 3.71
C ARG A 7 17.88 2.22 2.79
N VAL A 8 17.41 1.39 1.88
CA VAL A 8 18.22 0.77 0.82
C VAL A 8 17.54 1.04 -0.50
N GLU A 9 18.32 1.40 -1.51
CA GLU A 9 17.80 1.67 -2.85
C GLU A 9 17.39 0.37 -3.55
N ILE A 10 16.19 0.39 -4.15
CA ILE A 10 15.61 -0.72 -4.92
C ILE A 10 15.38 -0.34 -6.39
N THR A 11 15.92 0.79 -6.83
CA THR A 11 15.84 1.25 -8.22
C THR A 11 16.38 0.16 -9.17
N PRO A 12 15.77 -0.05 -10.34
CA PRO A 12 16.32 -0.91 -11.37
C PRO A 12 17.77 -0.58 -11.69
N LEU A 13 18.59 -1.61 -11.92
CA LEU A 13 20.01 -1.41 -12.24
C LEU A 13 20.18 -0.74 -13.61
N PRO A 14 21.31 -0.06 -13.85
CA PRO A 14 21.59 0.56 -15.15
C PRO A 14 21.46 -0.44 -16.28
N GLY A 15 20.62 -0.11 -17.27
CA GLY A 15 20.33 -0.97 -18.42
C GLY A 15 19.12 -1.89 -18.26
N GLU A 16 18.61 -2.10 -17.06
CA GLU A 16 17.33 -2.78 -16.84
C GLU A 16 16.16 -1.86 -17.28
N ARG A 17 15.17 -2.47 -17.91
CA ARG A 17 13.98 -1.79 -18.40
C ARG A 17 12.73 -2.58 -18.02
N PRO A 18 12.38 -2.61 -16.72
CA PRO A 18 11.21 -3.35 -16.27
C PRO A 18 9.93 -2.74 -16.83
N GLU A 19 8.91 -3.56 -17.00
CA GLU A 19 7.56 -3.05 -17.13
C GLU A 19 7.08 -2.52 -15.78
N MET A 20 6.32 -1.43 -15.84
CA MET A 20 5.79 -0.76 -14.64
C MET A 20 4.39 -1.22 -14.34
N MET A 21 4.10 -1.38 -13.06
CA MET A 21 2.81 -1.76 -12.53
C MET A 21 1.80 -0.61 -12.55
N GLY A 22 0.51 -0.94 -12.71
CA GLY A 22 -0.60 -0.01 -12.50
C GLY A 22 -1.21 0.56 -13.78
N PHE A 23 -2.26 1.37 -13.61
CA PHE A 23 -3.10 1.98 -14.66
C PHE A 23 -3.92 1.01 -15.53
N GLY A 24 -4.06 -0.25 -15.09
CA GLY A 24 -4.79 -1.24 -15.88
C GLY A 24 -4.01 -1.69 -17.12
N PRO A 25 -4.72 -2.14 -18.16
CA PRO A 25 -4.15 -2.94 -19.23
C PRO A 25 -3.31 -2.17 -20.25
N PHE A 26 -2.53 -1.23 -19.83
CA PHE A 26 -1.54 -0.59 -20.70
C PHE A 26 -0.30 -1.47 -20.78
N LEU A 27 -0.37 -2.47 -21.64
CA LEU A 27 0.78 -3.32 -21.93
C LEU A 27 1.94 -2.49 -22.49
N GLY A 28 3.15 -2.90 -22.14
CA GLY A 28 4.35 -2.28 -22.66
C GLY A 28 4.70 -0.93 -22.03
N ARG A 29 4.21 -0.66 -20.81
CA ARG A 29 4.71 0.48 -20.01
C ARG A 29 6.12 0.21 -19.49
N THR A 30 7.06 -0.09 -20.39
CA THR A 30 8.46 -0.31 -20.06
C THR A 30 9.09 0.99 -19.58
N ALA A 31 9.76 0.98 -18.43
CA ALA A 31 10.51 2.12 -17.94
C ALA A 31 11.65 2.49 -18.89
N LEU A 32 11.80 3.77 -19.17
CA LEU A 32 12.88 4.28 -20.04
C LEU A 32 13.99 4.97 -19.25
N GLU A 33 13.63 5.57 -18.14
CA GLU A 33 14.55 6.35 -17.31
C GLU A 33 14.10 6.34 -15.84
N VAL A 34 14.98 6.76 -14.96
CA VAL A 34 14.73 6.98 -13.55
C VAL A 34 14.58 8.48 -13.31
N LEU A 35 13.39 8.94 -12.96
CA LEU A 35 13.14 10.33 -12.58
C LEU A 35 13.59 10.60 -11.14
N GLN A 36 13.25 9.71 -10.23
CA GLN A 36 13.78 9.67 -8.87
C GLN A 36 14.02 8.22 -8.44
N PRO A 37 15.03 7.97 -7.61
CA PRO A 37 15.27 6.64 -7.06
C PRO A 37 14.12 6.17 -6.16
N ILE A 38 13.93 4.88 -6.08
CA ILE A 38 12.95 4.21 -5.21
C ILE A 38 13.66 3.39 -4.13
N TYR A 39 13.03 3.28 -2.95
CA TYR A 39 13.67 2.71 -1.77
C TYR A 39 12.77 1.69 -1.07
N VAL A 40 13.40 0.76 -0.34
CA VAL A 40 12.84 0.14 0.84
C VAL A 40 13.34 0.88 2.08
N ARG A 41 12.41 1.26 2.97
CA ARG A 41 12.70 1.91 4.24
C ARG A 41 12.33 0.99 5.38
N ALA A 42 13.27 0.70 6.26
CA ALA A 42 13.11 -0.15 7.43
C ALA A 42 13.02 0.68 8.71
N SER A 43 12.10 0.31 9.58
CA SER A 43 11.94 0.87 10.93
C SER A 43 11.91 -0.28 11.92
N TYR A 44 12.97 -0.43 12.71
CA TYR A 44 13.06 -1.38 13.81
C TYR A 44 12.64 -0.70 15.10
N LEU A 45 11.71 -1.31 15.82
CA LEU A 45 11.14 -0.78 17.06
C LEU A 45 11.21 -1.82 18.16
N GLU A 46 11.56 -1.38 19.40
CA GLU A 46 11.63 -2.24 20.57
C GLU A 46 11.22 -1.47 21.83
N ASP A 47 10.22 -1.95 22.54
CA ASP A 47 9.80 -1.47 23.86
C ASP A 47 8.81 -2.47 24.48
N GLY A 48 9.28 -3.38 25.34
CA GLY A 48 8.46 -4.48 25.88
C GLY A 48 8.13 -5.59 24.90
N GLY A 49 8.17 -5.31 23.62
CA GLY A 49 8.08 -6.21 22.46
C GLY A 49 8.85 -5.60 21.31
N THR A 50 8.80 -6.26 20.15
CA THR A 50 9.56 -5.87 18.95
C THR A 50 8.63 -5.79 17.73
N GLY A 51 9.04 -5.01 16.73
CA GLY A 51 8.39 -4.94 15.44
C GLY A 51 9.29 -4.33 14.37
N LEU A 52 9.20 -4.86 13.17
CA LEU A 52 9.88 -4.34 11.98
C LEU A 52 8.86 -3.91 10.94
N VAL A 53 8.88 -2.66 10.54
CA VAL A 53 8.04 -2.13 9.46
C VAL A 53 8.90 -1.77 8.27
N LEU A 54 8.61 -2.38 7.13
CA LEU A 54 9.22 -2.11 5.84
C LEU A 54 8.23 -1.33 4.97
N SER A 55 8.66 -0.20 4.40
CA SER A 55 7.89 0.58 3.42
C SER A 55 8.62 0.58 2.08
N PHE A 56 7.99 0.04 1.05
CA PHE A 56 8.53 -0.07 -0.31
C PHE A 56 7.91 0.98 -1.22
N ASP A 57 8.73 1.66 -2.01
CA ASP A 57 8.26 2.50 -3.12
C ASP A 57 7.88 1.61 -4.32
N LEU A 58 6.87 0.75 -4.13
CA LEU A 58 6.31 -0.19 -5.11
C LEU A 58 4.79 -0.09 -5.12
N CYS A 59 4.15 -0.58 -6.20
CA CYS A 59 2.70 -0.62 -6.29
C CYS A 59 2.08 -1.63 -5.31
N GLY A 60 2.71 -2.77 -5.14
CA GLY A 60 2.34 -3.84 -4.23
C GLY A 60 3.28 -5.02 -4.36
N LEU A 61 3.11 -6.03 -3.53
CA LEU A 61 3.91 -7.26 -3.52
C LEU A 61 3.01 -8.47 -3.74
N ARG A 62 3.46 -9.41 -4.57
CA ARG A 62 2.85 -10.73 -4.62
C ARG A 62 2.99 -11.42 -3.24
N GLU A 63 2.02 -12.22 -2.84
CA GLU A 63 1.94 -12.83 -1.51
C GLU A 63 3.22 -13.62 -1.15
N ASP A 64 3.65 -14.51 -2.03
CA ASP A 64 4.86 -15.32 -1.84
C ASP A 64 6.15 -14.48 -1.76
N LEU A 65 6.24 -13.42 -2.56
CA LEU A 65 7.35 -12.47 -2.49
C LEU A 65 7.33 -11.67 -1.17
N SER A 66 6.15 -11.26 -0.72
CA SER A 66 5.99 -10.60 0.57
C SER A 66 6.42 -11.51 1.73
N ASP A 67 6.06 -12.78 1.68
CA ASP A 67 6.47 -13.76 2.69
C ASP A 67 7.99 -13.99 2.69
N ALA A 68 8.61 -14.12 1.51
CA ALA A 68 10.05 -14.23 1.39
C ALA A 68 10.79 -12.99 1.93
N ILE A 69 10.26 -11.79 1.67
CA ILE A 69 10.79 -10.52 2.19
C ILE A 69 10.69 -10.48 3.72
N ARG A 70 9.53 -10.81 4.28
CA ARG A 70 9.29 -10.78 5.73
C ARG A 70 10.17 -11.79 6.45
N GLN A 71 10.31 -12.98 5.88
CA GLN A 71 11.21 -14.01 6.41
C GLN A 71 12.67 -13.55 6.40
N ALA A 72 13.19 -13.11 5.24
CA ALA A 72 14.57 -12.69 5.11
C ALA A 72 14.93 -11.48 6.00
N ALA A 73 14.02 -10.48 6.08
CA ALA A 73 14.21 -9.33 6.94
C ALA A 73 14.12 -9.68 8.43
N GLY A 74 13.18 -10.55 8.82
CA GLY A 74 13.05 -11.05 10.19
C GLY A 74 14.30 -11.83 10.63
N GLU A 75 14.72 -12.82 9.87
CA GLU A 75 15.94 -13.60 10.13
C GLU A 75 17.18 -12.70 10.30
N ALA A 76 17.27 -11.64 9.49
CA ALA A 76 18.40 -10.71 9.56
C ALA A 76 18.52 -9.95 10.89
N VAL A 77 17.41 -9.83 11.63
CA VAL A 77 17.34 -9.10 12.90
C VAL A 77 16.87 -9.96 14.09
N GLY A 78 16.72 -11.27 13.89
CA GLY A 78 16.33 -12.20 14.94
C GLY A 78 14.83 -12.17 15.28
N LEU A 79 13.99 -11.73 14.34
CA LEU A 79 12.54 -11.72 14.45
C LEU A 79 11.90 -12.81 13.60
N SER A 80 10.72 -13.25 13.99
CA SER A 80 9.86 -14.08 13.15
C SER A 80 9.21 -13.26 12.04
N ALA A 81 8.74 -13.88 10.98
CA ALA A 81 7.98 -13.20 9.92
C ALA A 81 6.70 -12.53 10.43
N ASP A 82 6.14 -13.02 11.55
CA ASP A 82 4.93 -12.43 12.17
C ASP A 82 5.20 -11.10 12.90
N GLU A 83 6.47 -10.81 13.18
CA GLU A 83 6.93 -9.53 13.74
C GLU A 83 7.41 -8.55 12.67
N VAL A 84 7.17 -8.87 11.38
CA VAL A 84 7.57 -8.04 10.23
C VAL A 84 6.35 -7.69 9.39
N VAL A 85 6.21 -6.42 9.07
CA VAL A 85 5.24 -5.92 8.07
C VAL A 85 6.00 -5.39 6.86
N ALA A 86 5.58 -5.81 5.67
CA ALA A 86 6.05 -5.29 4.39
C ALA A 86 4.89 -4.53 3.71
N ALA A 87 4.92 -3.20 3.73
CA ALA A 87 3.91 -2.33 3.13
C ALA A 87 4.44 -1.61 1.90
N CYS A 88 3.58 -1.27 0.96
CA CYS A 88 3.91 -0.52 -0.24
C CYS A 88 3.29 0.87 -0.24
N THR A 89 3.97 1.84 -0.83
CA THR A 89 3.44 3.19 -1.05
C THR A 89 2.37 3.22 -2.13
N HIS A 90 2.29 2.19 -2.94
CA HIS A 90 1.39 2.02 -4.08
C HIS A 90 1.69 2.95 -5.26
N THR A 91 2.94 3.35 -5.45
CA THR A 91 3.32 4.10 -6.67
C THR A 91 3.09 3.27 -7.93
N HIS A 92 2.50 3.88 -8.96
CA HIS A 92 2.30 3.26 -10.27
C HIS A 92 3.49 3.52 -11.23
N SER A 93 4.61 3.99 -10.71
CA SER A 93 5.82 4.29 -11.48
C SER A 93 7.03 3.50 -10.95
N ALA A 94 6.82 2.20 -10.71
CA ALA A 94 7.81 1.25 -10.20
C ALA A 94 7.69 -0.09 -10.94
N PRO A 95 8.73 -0.96 -10.87
CA PRO A 95 8.70 -2.27 -11.50
C PRO A 95 7.50 -3.12 -11.08
N SER A 96 6.98 -3.90 -12.01
CA SER A 96 5.88 -4.82 -11.76
C SER A 96 6.38 -6.05 -11.02
N VAL A 97 6.03 -6.19 -9.75
CA VAL A 97 6.34 -7.36 -8.92
C VAL A 97 5.06 -8.05 -8.41
N MET A 98 3.95 -7.81 -9.11
CA MET A 98 2.66 -8.48 -8.93
C MET A 98 2.15 -8.95 -10.28
N PRO A 99 1.82 -10.22 -10.48
CA PRO A 99 1.23 -10.69 -11.72
C PRO A 99 -0.27 -10.36 -11.71
N ILE A 100 -0.63 -9.20 -12.25
CA ILE A 100 -1.99 -8.88 -12.64
C ILE A 100 -2.02 -8.79 -14.15
N LEU A 101 -2.86 -9.57 -14.79
CA LEU A 101 -2.95 -9.63 -16.24
C LEU A 101 -3.18 -8.24 -16.85
N GLY A 102 -2.28 -7.87 -17.77
CA GLY A 102 -2.33 -6.62 -18.48
C GLY A 102 -1.81 -5.38 -17.74
N TRP A 103 -1.28 -5.54 -16.53
CA TRP A 103 -0.78 -4.42 -15.70
C TRP A 103 0.74 -4.29 -15.64
N GLY A 104 1.43 -4.95 -16.52
CA GLY A 104 2.89 -5.06 -16.60
C GLY A 104 3.34 -6.50 -16.38
N GLU A 105 4.32 -6.93 -17.16
CA GLU A 105 4.97 -8.24 -16.98
C GLU A 105 5.73 -8.27 -15.66
N PHE A 106 5.68 -9.42 -14.98
CA PHE A 106 6.38 -9.59 -13.71
C PHE A 106 7.88 -9.50 -13.88
N ASP A 107 8.53 -8.60 -13.15
CA ASP A 107 9.98 -8.39 -13.20
C ASP A 107 10.70 -9.29 -12.19
N GLU A 108 11.10 -10.46 -12.65
CA GLU A 108 11.84 -11.44 -11.85
C GLU A 108 13.19 -10.91 -11.35
N ALA A 109 13.84 -10.00 -12.10
CA ALA A 109 15.13 -9.43 -11.72
C ALA A 109 14.99 -8.53 -10.48
N THR A 110 14.01 -7.64 -10.46
CA THR A 110 13.70 -6.84 -9.28
C THR A 110 13.21 -7.73 -8.13
N ALA A 111 12.22 -8.61 -8.38
CA ALA A 111 11.63 -9.47 -7.35
C ALA A 111 12.69 -10.32 -6.64
N GLY A 112 13.63 -10.91 -7.38
CA GLY A 112 14.69 -11.77 -6.82
C GLY A 112 15.66 -11.03 -5.89
N ARG A 113 15.80 -9.69 -6.03
CA ARG A 113 16.68 -8.88 -5.18
C ARG A 113 16.00 -8.38 -3.90
N LEU A 114 14.69 -8.21 -3.91
CA LEU A 114 13.97 -7.56 -2.81
C LEU A 114 14.17 -8.21 -1.43
N PRO A 115 14.15 -9.54 -1.27
CA PRO A 115 14.39 -10.14 0.05
C PRO A 115 15.76 -9.78 0.64
N GLY A 116 16.82 -9.83 -0.18
CA GLY A 116 18.17 -9.46 0.24
C GLY A 116 18.32 -7.99 0.61
N LEU A 117 17.73 -7.08 -0.19
CA LEU A 117 17.75 -5.63 0.06
C LEU A 117 16.92 -5.26 1.31
N ALA A 118 15.80 -5.95 1.55
CA ALA A 118 15.00 -5.79 2.76
C ALA A 118 15.77 -6.25 4.01
N ALA A 119 16.47 -7.39 3.92
CA ALA A 119 17.33 -7.89 5.00
C ALA A 119 18.50 -6.93 5.31
N GLU A 120 19.09 -6.31 4.28
CA GLU A 120 20.11 -5.27 4.43
C GLU A 120 19.55 -4.05 5.17
N ALA A 121 18.40 -3.54 4.73
CA ALA A 121 17.73 -2.40 5.37
C ALA A 121 17.36 -2.71 6.83
N ALA A 122 16.84 -3.91 7.10
CA ALA A 122 16.48 -4.37 8.44
C ALA A 122 17.72 -4.40 9.38
N ARG A 123 18.83 -5.00 8.94
CA ARG A 123 20.09 -5.03 9.72
C ARG A 123 20.58 -3.61 10.02
N ALA A 124 20.66 -2.76 9.00
CA ALA A 124 21.12 -1.40 9.17
C ALA A 124 20.24 -0.59 10.14
N ALA A 125 18.91 -0.81 10.09
CA ALA A 125 17.98 -0.20 11.03
C ALA A 125 18.24 -0.69 12.46
N ARG A 126 18.34 -2.01 12.70
CA ARG A 126 18.61 -2.56 14.03
C ARG A 126 19.97 -2.13 14.57
N ASP A 127 21.02 -2.18 13.75
CA ASP A 127 22.37 -1.85 14.17
C ASP A 127 22.53 -0.36 14.50
N GLY A 128 21.72 0.51 13.88
CA GLY A 128 21.61 1.95 14.19
C GLY A 128 20.61 2.31 15.29
N ALA A 129 19.97 1.31 15.92
CA ALA A 129 18.91 1.58 16.89
C ALA A 129 19.43 2.18 18.19
N GLY A 130 18.69 3.12 18.73
CA GLY A 130 19.02 3.81 19.98
C GLY A 130 17.77 4.38 20.66
N PRO A 131 17.94 4.98 21.85
CA PRO A 131 16.83 5.54 22.60
C PRO A 131 16.15 6.70 21.86
N VAL A 132 14.83 6.61 21.72
CA VAL A 132 13.99 7.62 21.08
C VAL A 132 12.84 8.07 21.98
N VAL A 133 12.34 9.28 21.69
CA VAL A 133 11.01 9.74 22.07
C VAL A 133 10.17 9.80 20.81
N VAL A 134 8.89 9.47 20.93
CA VAL A 134 7.94 9.52 19.83
C VAL A 134 7.07 10.76 20.00
N ALA A 135 6.86 11.49 18.93
CA ALA A 135 5.94 12.62 18.89
C ALA A 135 4.90 12.40 17.80
N SER A 136 3.62 12.52 18.15
CA SER A 136 2.51 12.40 17.22
C SER A 136 1.97 13.75 16.80
N GLY A 137 1.72 13.91 15.51
CA GLY A 137 1.17 15.12 14.92
C GLY A 137 0.08 14.82 13.89
N ARG A 138 -0.82 15.79 13.72
CA ARG A 138 -1.92 15.71 12.74
C ARG A 138 -2.18 17.06 12.12
N THR A 139 -2.56 17.05 10.85
CA THR A 139 -3.11 18.21 10.13
C THR A 139 -4.13 17.75 9.11
N THR A 140 -4.76 18.68 8.42
CA THR A 140 -5.68 18.40 7.32
C THR A 140 -5.06 18.88 6.01
N LEU A 141 -4.93 17.99 5.04
CA LEU A 141 -4.44 18.33 3.70
C LEU A 141 -5.61 18.29 2.70
N GLU A 142 -6.24 19.41 2.51
CA GLU A 142 -7.34 19.58 1.54
C GLU A 142 -6.82 19.93 0.15
N GLY A 143 -7.67 19.71 -0.87
CA GLY A 143 -7.41 20.10 -2.25
C GLY A 143 -6.42 19.22 -3.02
N LEU A 144 -5.82 18.22 -2.38
CA LEU A 144 -4.97 17.25 -3.06
C LEU A 144 -5.76 16.05 -3.60
N THR A 145 -6.83 15.64 -2.92
CA THR A 145 -7.53 14.37 -3.15
C THR A 145 -8.97 14.58 -3.60
N ARG A 146 -9.49 13.60 -4.34
CA ARG A 146 -10.91 13.49 -4.72
C ARG A 146 -11.36 12.04 -4.69
N ASN A 147 -12.62 11.78 -4.34
CA ASN A 147 -13.21 10.48 -4.53
C ASN A 147 -13.45 10.22 -6.03
N ARG A 148 -12.86 9.15 -6.58
CA ARG A 148 -12.91 8.81 -8.01
C ARG A 148 -14.10 7.94 -8.37
N VAL A 149 -14.71 7.29 -7.37
CA VAL A 149 -15.82 6.35 -7.54
C VAL A 149 -17.16 7.03 -7.36
N TYR A 150 -17.31 7.78 -6.27
CA TYR A 150 -18.57 8.42 -5.90
C TYR A 150 -18.63 9.92 -6.33
N GLY A 151 -17.54 10.47 -6.83
CA GLY A 151 -17.48 11.85 -7.27
C GLY A 151 -17.55 12.88 -6.12
N PRO A 152 -17.95 14.12 -6.44
CA PRO A 152 -18.11 15.17 -5.42
C PRO A 152 -19.15 14.79 -4.36
N GLY A 153 -18.75 14.86 -3.09
CA GLY A 153 -19.59 14.44 -1.95
C GLY A 153 -19.43 12.97 -1.54
N GLY A 154 -18.64 12.17 -2.26
CA GLY A 154 -18.24 10.82 -1.81
C GLY A 154 -17.39 10.88 -0.55
N PRO A 155 -17.27 9.76 0.21
CA PRO A 155 -16.42 9.67 1.39
C PRO A 155 -15.00 10.16 1.09
N LEU A 156 -14.45 11.00 1.96
CA LEU A 156 -13.09 11.53 1.84
C LEU A 156 -12.48 11.69 3.24
N ASP A 157 -11.24 11.28 3.39
CA ASP A 157 -10.46 11.50 4.61
C ASP A 157 -9.18 12.26 4.26
N THR A 158 -9.18 13.55 4.58
CA THR A 158 -8.07 14.48 4.28
C THR A 158 -7.11 14.65 5.46
N GLU A 159 -7.30 13.90 6.56
CA GLU A 159 -6.38 13.92 7.69
C GLU A 159 -5.02 13.33 7.28
N LEU A 160 -3.95 14.06 7.55
CA LEU A 160 -2.58 13.62 7.49
C LEU A 160 -2.06 13.44 8.91
N SER A 161 -1.51 12.28 9.21
CA SER A 161 -0.98 11.95 10.53
C SER A 161 0.50 11.61 10.45
N THR A 162 1.26 11.94 11.49
CA THR A 162 2.71 11.68 11.58
C THR A 162 3.09 11.06 12.93
N LEU A 163 4.08 10.16 12.90
CA LEU A 163 4.85 9.75 14.07
C LEU A 163 6.31 10.09 13.82
N ALA A 164 6.85 11.01 14.60
CA ALA A 164 8.22 11.45 14.54
C ALA A 164 9.03 10.79 15.67
N PHE A 165 10.06 10.06 15.29
CA PHE A 165 10.99 9.38 16.20
C PHE A 165 12.23 10.24 16.35
N ARG A 166 12.42 10.82 17.53
CA ARG A 166 13.52 11.74 17.81
C ARG A 166 14.50 11.09 18.78
N GLU A 167 15.80 11.25 18.53
CA GLU A 167 16.82 10.84 19.49
C GLU A 167 16.52 11.43 20.88
N ALA A 168 16.51 10.60 21.90
CA ALA A 168 16.04 11.00 23.23
C ALA A 168 16.82 12.21 23.82
N LYS A 169 18.13 12.29 23.56
CA LYS A 169 19.01 13.35 24.10
C LYS A 169 18.99 14.63 23.25
N SER A 170 19.28 14.51 21.96
CA SER A 170 19.48 15.67 21.07
C SER A 170 18.17 16.18 20.45
N LYS A 171 17.10 15.40 20.53
CA LYS A 171 15.83 15.65 19.85
C LYS A 171 15.93 15.69 18.31
N ARG A 172 17.08 15.29 17.76
CA ARG A 172 17.29 15.14 16.33
C ARG A 172 16.31 14.10 15.75
N LEU A 173 15.69 14.39 14.62
CA LEU A 173 14.83 13.45 13.92
C LEU A 173 15.67 12.26 13.41
N LEU A 174 15.27 11.04 13.75
CA LEU A 174 15.88 9.80 13.28
C LEU A 174 14.98 9.09 12.27
N GLY A 175 13.68 9.05 12.57
CA GLY A 175 12.67 8.43 11.74
C GLY A 175 11.38 9.24 11.70
N LEU A 176 10.64 9.12 10.61
CA LEU A 176 9.33 9.73 10.45
C LEU A 176 8.43 8.76 9.71
N TRP A 177 7.25 8.54 10.25
CA TRP A 177 6.14 7.94 9.50
C TRP A 177 5.11 9.00 9.17
N ALA A 178 4.70 9.06 7.91
CA ALA A 178 3.59 9.88 7.45
C ALA A 178 2.50 8.98 6.86
N HIS A 179 1.26 9.15 7.30
CA HIS A 179 0.10 8.40 6.87
C HIS A 179 -0.92 9.31 6.21
N TYR A 180 -1.29 8.97 4.99
CA TYR A 180 -2.30 9.72 4.20
C TYR A 180 -3.02 8.76 3.23
N LYS A 181 -4.15 9.17 2.67
CA LYS A 181 -5.04 8.34 1.87
C LYS A 181 -5.17 8.94 0.47
N CYS A 182 -4.24 8.61 -0.41
CA CYS A 182 -4.25 9.10 -1.79
C CYS A 182 -3.44 8.18 -2.71
N HIS A 183 -4.02 7.74 -3.82
CA HIS A 183 -3.27 7.00 -4.84
C HIS A 183 -2.07 7.83 -5.36
N PRO A 184 -0.87 7.29 -5.39
CA PRO A 184 0.29 7.95 -5.97
C PRO A 184 0.33 7.73 -7.49
N VAL A 185 -0.54 8.47 -8.19
CA VAL A 185 -0.79 8.37 -9.65
C VAL A 185 -0.75 9.74 -10.32
N LEU A 186 0.13 10.62 -9.84
CA LEU A 186 0.34 11.92 -10.47
C LEU A 186 1.12 11.78 -11.77
N LEU A 187 2.10 10.88 -11.81
CA LEU A 187 2.67 10.45 -13.08
C LEU A 187 1.65 9.58 -13.81
N CYS A 188 1.20 10.07 -14.98
CA CYS A 188 0.13 9.44 -15.74
C CYS A 188 0.59 8.13 -16.43
N GLU A 189 -0.38 7.43 -17.02
CA GLU A 189 -0.16 6.20 -17.76
C GLU A 189 0.82 6.32 -18.93
N GLN A 190 1.05 7.53 -19.46
CA GLN A 190 1.99 7.80 -20.55
C GLN A 190 3.42 8.03 -20.05
N CYS A 191 3.60 8.29 -18.74
CA CYS A 191 4.92 8.49 -18.16
C CYS A 191 5.64 7.16 -18.02
N ARG A 192 6.80 7.04 -18.68
CA ARG A 192 7.62 5.81 -18.70
C ARG A 192 8.87 6.00 -17.85
N VAL A 193 8.67 6.48 -16.61
CA VAL A 193 9.76 6.81 -15.69
C VAL A 193 9.56 6.11 -14.35
N ILE A 194 10.66 5.69 -13.73
CA ILE A 194 10.66 5.20 -12.36
C ILE A 194 10.61 6.39 -11.39
N SER A 195 9.69 6.34 -10.44
CA SER A 195 9.52 7.37 -9.42
C SER A 195 8.69 6.86 -8.24
N PRO A 196 8.96 7.30 -6.99
CA PRO A 196 8.11 6.99 -5.85
C PRO A 196 6.84 7.86 -5.79
N ASP A 197 6.52 8.62 -6.86
CA ASP A 197 5.44 9.59 -6.98
C ASP A 197 5.48 10.66 -5.85
N PHE A 198 4.42 11.47 -5.66
CA PHE A 198 4.43 12.64 -4.79
C PHE A 198 4.80 12.32 -3.33
N CYS A 199 4.32 11.20 -2.80
CA CYS A 199 4.56 10.81 -1.41
C CYS A 199 6.04 10.50 -1.17
N GLY A 200 6.66 9.66 -2.01
CA GLY A 200 8.07 9.32 -1.85
C GLY A 200 9.00 10.49 -2.18
N VAL A 201 8.66 11.33 -3.18
CA VAL A 201 9.40 12.57 -3.47
C VAL A 201 9.41 13.51 -2.26
N ALA A 202 8.26 13.64 -1.57
CA ALA A 202 8.17 14.43 -0.35
C ALA A 202 9.00 13.83 0.81
N MET A 203 8.98 12.49 0.96
CA MET A 203 9.81 11.81 1.99
C MET A 203 11.30 12.04 1.72
N GLN A 204 11.77 11.90 0.48
CA GLN A 204 13.16 12.18 0.12
C GLN A 204 13.56 13.62 0.38
N ALA A 205 12.68 14.59 0.14
CA ALA A 205 12.93 15.99 0.45
C ALA A 205 13.03 16.26 1.96
N LEU A 206 12.22 15.58 2.78
CA LEU A 206 12.29 15.64 4.24
C LEU A 206 13.60 14.99 4.76
N GLU A 207 14.02 13.86 4.20
CA GLU A 207 15.28 13.20 4.50
C GLU A 207 16.48 14.11 4.18
N ALA A 208 16.44 14.81 3.04
CA ALA A 208 17.49 15.77 2.67
C ALA A 208 17.55 16.99 3.62
N ALA A 209 16.40 17.45 4.11
CA ALA A 209 16.32 18.56 5.06
C ALA A 209 16.71 18.15 6.49
N ASN A 210 16.60 16.87 6.84
CA ASN A 210 16.90 16.32 8.17
C ASN A 210 17.97 15.23 8.04
N GLN A 211 19.22 15.63 7.93
CA GLN A 211 20.33 14.71 7.65
C GLN A 211 20.38 13.52 8.61
N GLY A 212 20.39 12.32 8.03
CA GLY A 212 20.39 11.05 8.74
C GLY A 212 19.02 10.56 9.21
N ALA A 213 17.94 11.30 8.93
CA ALA A 213 16.58 10.81 9.13
C ALA A 213 16.14 9.90 7.98
N VAL A 214 15.27 8.94 8.28
CA VAL A 214 14.57 8.10 7.30
C VAL A 214 13.08 8.36 7.40
N CYS A 215 12.46 8.78 6.30
CA CYS A 215 11.05 9.18 6.27
C CYS A 215 10.23 8.18 5.45
N SER A 216 9.33 7.44 6.08
CA SER A 216 8.47 6.45 5.44
C SER A 216 7.07 6.98 5.22
N PHE A 217 6.52 6.74 4.06
CA PHE A 217 5.10 6.91 3.78
C PHE A 217 4.38 5.58 4.00
N LEU A 218 3.33 5.59 4.81
CA LEU A 218 2.45 4.47 5.04
C LEU A 218 1.10 4.76 4.38
N GLN A 219 0.80 4.04 3.31
CA GLN A 219 -0.40 4.27 2.50
C GLN A 219 -1.66 3.89 3.25
N GLY A 220 -2.66 4.76 3.21
CA GLY A 220 -3.96 4.51 3.82
C GLY A 220 -4.96 3.83 2.88
N TYR A 221 -6.22 3.88 3.28
CA TYR A 221 -7.37 3.36 2.54
C TYR A 221 -7.75 4.31 1.39
N CYS A 222 -7.12 4.14 0.25
CA CYS A 222 -7.28 5.01 -0.91
C CYS A 222 -7.87 4.32 -2.16
N GLY A 223 -8.51 3.16 -2.00
CA GLY A 223 -9.04 2.39 -3.14
C GLY A 223 -10.01 3.19 -4.02
N ASP A 224 -10.74 4.13 -3.47
CA ASP A 224 -11.65 5.04 -4.16
C ASP A 224 -11.12 6.49 -4.27
N ILE A 225 -9.85 6.77 -3.92
CA ILE A 225 -9.28 8.12 -3.84
C ILE A 225 -8.13 8.32 -4.83
N ASN A 226 -8.25 9.31 -5.68
CA ASN A 226 -7.18 9.79 -6.55
C ASN A 226 -6.76 11.22 -6.17
N PRO A 227 -5.53 11.64 -6.54
CA PRO A 227 -5.21 13.06 -6.54
C PRO A 227 -6.08 13.81 -7.58
N VAL A 228 -6.35 15.07 -7.34
CA VAL A 228 -7.20 15.89 -8.23
C VAL A 228 -6.60 16.03 -9.63
N TRP A 229 -5.27 15.89 -9.76
CA TRP A 229 -4.53 15.96 -11.02
C TRP A 229 -4.17 14.58 -11.61
N ALA A 230 -4.82 13.50 -11.18
CA ALA A 230 -4.66 12.19 -11.81
C ALA A 230 -5.08 12.20 -13.29
N HIS A 231 -4.39 11.39 -14.12
CA HIS A 231 -4.67 11.23 -15.55
C HIS A 231 -4.51 12.50 -16.38
N MET A 232 -3.61 13.39 -15.98
CA MET A 232 -3.21 14.54 -16.79
C MET A 232 -2.29 14.12 -17.93
N ARG A 233 -2.11 14.98 -18.94
CA ARG A 233 -1.09 14.75 -19.97
C ARG A 233 0.32 14.74 -19.36
N GLN A 234 1.22 14.01 -19.98
CA GLN A 234 2.59 13.76 -19.46
C GLN A 234 3.31 15.04 -19.02
N GLU A 235 3.27 16.10 -19.83
CA GLU A 235 3.97 17.36 -19.52
C GLU A 235 3.41 18.04 -18.26
N ARG A 236 2.11 17.91 -18.01
CA ARG A 236 1.45 18.42 -16.80
C ARG A 236 1.66 17.52 -15.60
N SER A 237 1.75 16.21 -15.82
CA SER A 237 1.94 15.23 -14.74
C SER A 237 3.20 15.54 -13.93
N ILE A 238 4.33 15.84 -14.57
CA ILE A 238 5.60 16.19 -13.91
C ILE A 238 5.48 17.48 -13.08
N VAL A 239 4.80 18.50 -13.64
CA VAL A 239 4.57 19.78 -12.92
C VAL A 239 3.69 19.56 -11.70
N HIS A 240 2.61 18.78 -11.85
CA HIS A 240 1.71 18.47 -10.74
C HIS A 240 2.35 17.55 -9.70
N LEU A 241 3.23 16.65 -10.11
CA LEU A 241 4.04 15.83 -9.19
C LEU A 241 4.84 16.72 -8.23
N ALA A 242 5.60 17.68 -8.77
CA ALA A 242 6.41 18.59 -7.95
C ALA A 242 5.54 19.46 -7.03
N HIS A 243 4.39 19.93 -7.53
CA HIS A 243 3.45 20.74 -6.75
C HIS A 243 2.84 19.93 -5.59
N ALA A 244 2.32 18.74 -5.86
CA ALA A 244 1.72 17.88 -4.86
C ALA A 244 2.73 17.38 -3.82
N ALA A 245 3.95 17.01 -4.26
CA ALA A 245 5.02 16.62 -3.35
C ALA A 245 5.37 17.76 -2.38
N ARG A 246 5.42 19.01 -2.89
CA ARG A 246 5.64 20.19 -2.04
C ARG A 246 4.49 20.41 -1.06
N GLN A 247 3.23 20.35 -1.51
CA GLN A 247 2.06 20.51 -0.64
C GLN A 247 2.04 19.44 0.45
N PHE A 248 2.29 18.18 0.06
CA PHE A 248 2.33 17.07 1.00
C PHE A 248 3.47 17.24 2.02
N ARG A 249 4.68 17.61 1.58
CA ARG A 249 5.80 17.89 2.47
C ARG A 249 5.48 19.00 3.48
N MET A 250 4.90 20.10 3.03
CA MET A 250 4.52 21.21 3.92
C MET A 250 3.49 20.79 4.97
N ALA A 251 2.51 19.98 4.59
CA ALA A 251 1.53 19.44 5.52
C ALA A 251 2.17 18.47 6.54
N VAL A 252 3.16 17.65 6.13
CA VAL A 252 3.93 16.81 7.06
C VAL A 252 4.73 17.69 8.03
N GLU A 253 5.39 18.73 7.55
CA GLU A 253 6.14 19.69 8.40
C GLU A 253 5.21 20.41 9.39
N GLU A 254 4.01 20.80 8.96
CA GLU A 254 2.97 21.38 9.82
C GLU A 254 2.51 20.41 10.92
N ALA A 255 2.20 19.16 10.55
CA ALA A 255 1.83 18.12 11.50
C ALA A 255 2.96 17.88 12.54
N MET A 256 4.22 17.83 12.08
CA MET A 256 5.38 17.67 12.95
C MET A 256 5.61 18.88 13.89
N ALA A 257 5.31 20.10 13.43
CA ALA A 257 5.44 21.31 14.25
C ALA A 257 4.40 21.36 15.37
N GLY A 258 3.20 20.84 15.12
CA GLY A 258 2.14 20.69 16.12
C GLY A 258 2.23 19.42 16.95
N ALA A 259 3.25 18.57 16.72
CA ALA A 259 3.37 17.29 17.39
C ALA A 259 3.66 17.43 18.90
N GLN A 260 3.03 16.55 19.67
CA GLN A 260 3.26 16.43 21.10
C GLN A 260 4.10 15.19 21.40
N ASP A 261 5.10 15.33 22.28
CA ASP A 261 5.90 14.20 22.75
C ASP A 261 5.00 13.23 23.53
N GLU A 262 5.00 11.99 23.11
CA GLU A 262 4.34 10.89 23.80
C GLU A 262 5.36 10.18 24.68
N VAL A 263 5.05 10.07 25.96
CA VAL A 263 5.91 9.40 26.94
C VAL A 263 5.39 8.00 27.15
N GLY A 264 6.18 7.00 26.74
CA GLY A 264 5.94 5.60 27.03
C GLY A 264 4.91 4.93 26.11
N GLY A 265 4.86 3.64 26.20
CA GLY A 265 3.98 2.74 25.47
C GLY A 265 4.76 1.59 24.88
N GLU A 266 4.19 0.41 24.98
CA GLU A 266 4.81 -0.82 24.49
C GLU A 266 4.76 -0.85 22.96
N VAL A 267 5.76 -1.47 22.36
CA VAL A 267 5.71 -2.00 21.00
C VAL A 267 5.09 -3.40 21.09
N ARG A 268 3.95 -3.60 20.46
CA ARG A 268 3.29 -4.91 20.41
C ARG A 268 2.80 -5.17 18.98
N MET A 269 3.21 -6.28 18.41
CA MET A 269 2.77 -6.70 17.07
C MET A 269 1.99 -8.00 17.18
N VAL A 270 0.90 -8.09 16.42
CA VAL A 270 0.10 -9.29 16.22
C VAL A 270 -0.16 -9.47 14.75
N SER A 271 0.18 -10.63 14.21
CA SER A 271 -0.14 -11.04 12.84
C SER A 271 -1.14 -12.18 12.83
N LYS A 272 -2.11 -12.13 11.91
CA LYS A 272 -3.17 -13.13 11.81
C LYS A 272 -3.70 -13.25 10.38
N GLY A 273 -4.02 -14.45 9.96
CA GLY A 273 -4.79 -14.66 8.75
C GLY A 273 -6.27 -14.38 8.96
N LEU A 274 -6.87 -13.51 8.15
CA LEU A 274 -8.31 -13.25 8.17
C LEU A 274 -9.02 -14.16 7.16
N PRO A 275 -9.94 -15.04 7.63
CA PRO A 275 -10.73 -15.88 6.74
C PRO A 275 -11.84 -15.05 6.10
N LEU A 276 -11.71 -14.77 4.80
CA LEU A 276 -12.64 -13.95 4.02
C LEU A 276 -13.49 -14.82 3.10
N SER A 277 -14.76 -14.48 2.96
CA SER A 277 -15.71 -15.20 2.12
C SER A 277 -15.53 -14.84 0.65
N VAL A 278 -15.50 -15.86 -0.21
CA VAL A 278 -15.33 -15.74 -1.67
C VAL A 278 -16.65 -16.11 -2.36
N ALA A 279 -17.03 -15.34 -3.35
CA ALA A 279 -18.15 -15.67 -4.22
C ALA A 279 -17.72 -16.76 -5.21
N VAL A 280 -18.21 -17.98 -5.03
CA VAL A 280 -18.00 -19.04 -6.04
C VAL A 280 -18.88 -18.73 -7.23
N LEU A 281 -18.28 -18.33 -8.35
CA LEU A 281 -19.02 -18.00 -9.56
C LEU A 281 -19.67 -19.25 -10.14
N SER A 282 -20.95 -19.12 -10.56
CA SER A 282 -21.62 -20.17 -11.31
C SER A 282 -21.03 -20.28 -12.72
N GLU A 283 -21.14 -21.46 -13.32
CA GLU A 283 -20.70 -21.67 -14.71
C GLU A 283 -21.39 -20.67 -15.67
N GLU A 284 -22.67 -20.40 -15.47
CA GLU A 284 -23.41 -19.41 -16.23
C GLU A 284 -22.80 -18.01 -16.11
N THR A 285 -22.38 -17.61 -14.90
CA THR A 285 -21.72 -16.33 -14.66
C THR A 285 -20.35 -16.28 -15.34
N ILE A 286 -19.54 -17.33 -15.23
CA ILE A 286 -18.23 -17.42 -15.89
C ILE A 286 -18.40 -17.32 -17.41
N CYS A 287 -19.33 -18.09 -18.00
CA CYS A 287 -19.61 -18.03 -19.44
C CYS A 287 -20.15 -16.66 -19.88
N ALA A 288 -20.94 -15.99 -19.03
CA ALA A 288 -21.42 -14.63 -19.32
C ALA A 288 -20.28 -13.60 -19.32
N PHE A 289 -19.31 -13.72 -18.40
CA PHE A 289 -18.11 -12.89 -18.43
C PHE A 289 -17.25 -13.16 -19.67
N GLU A 290 -17.03 -14.43 -20.03
CA GLU A 290 -16.30 -14.82 -21.23
C GLU A 290 -16.98 -14.26 -22.50
N ALA A 291 -18.30 -14.40 -22.61
CA ALA A 291 -19.07 -13.89 -23.75
C ALA A 291 -19.05 -12.35 -23.81
N HIS A 292 -19.15 -11.69 -22.65
CA HIS A 292 -19.11 -10.23 -22.56
C HIS A 292 -17.73 -9.69 -22.94
N ALA A 293 -16.66 -10.31 -22.47
CA ALA A 293 -15.29 -9.97 -22.85
C ALA A 293 -15.05 -10.11 -24.37
N MET A 294 -15.70 -11.07 -25.03
CA MET A 294 -15.60 -11.30 -26.48
C MET A 294 -16.42 -10.31 -27.34
N THR A 295 -17.53 -9.78 -26.82
CA THR A 295 -18.50 -9.01 -27.62
C THR A 295 -18.35 -7.51 -27.50
N ARG A 296 -17.70 -7.01 -26.46
CA ARG A 296 -17.49 -5.57 -26.23
C ARG A 296 -16.01 -5.21 -26.24
N GLY A 297 -15.43 -4.99 -27.42
CA GLY A 297 -14.09 -4.43 -27.61
C GLY A 297 -13.88 -3.03 -27.00
N GLU A 298 -14.87 -2.44 -26.33
CA GLU A 298 -14.84 -1.10 -25.75
C GLU A 298 -15.67 -0.98 -24.46
N GLY A 299 -15.74 -2.01 -23.64
CA GLY A 299 -16.40 -1.91 -22.32
C GLY A 299 -15.50 -1.30 -21.24
N TRP A 300 -15.99 -1.26 -20.00
CA TRP A 300 -15.23 -0.93 -18.78
C TRP A 300 -13.95 -1.77 -18.63
N TRP A 301 -13.89 -2.88 -19.30
CA TRP A 301 -12.72 -3.61 -19.72
C TRP A 301 -12.14 -2.96 -21.00
N ARG A 302 -11.61 -1.82 -20.99
CA ARG A 302 -10.82 -1.27 -22.12
C ARG A 302 -9.59 -2.12 -22.44
N LEU A 303 -9.75 -3.40 -22.32
CA LEU A 303 -8.76 -4.44 -22.30
C LEU A 303 -8.53 -5.06 -23.65
N GLY A 304 -9.05 -4.49 -24.76
CA GLY A 304 -8.76 -4.99 -26.11
C GLY A 304 -8.66 -6.53 -26.19
N GLY A 305 -8.22 -7.11 -27.27
CA GLY A 305 -8.15 -8.57 -27.46
C GLY A 305 -7.38 -9.42 -26.43
N LEU A 306 -6.67 -8.80 -25.49
CA LEU A 306 -6.03 -9.50 -24.37
C LEU A 306 -7.00 -9.99 -23.30
N SER A 307 -8.10 -9.27 -23.12
CA SER A 307 -9.07 -9.63 -22.09
C SER A 307 -9.80 -10.94 -22.39
N ALA A 308 -10.09 -11.22 -23.65
CA ALA A 308 -10.78 -12.46 -24.00
C ALA A 308 -9.90 -13.71 -23.78
N ALA A 309 -8.60 -13.63 -24.12
CA ALA A 309 -7.67 -14.73 -23.89
C ALA A 309 -7.32 -14.88 -22.40
N ALA A 310 -7.16 -13.75 -21.69
CA ALA A 310 -6.89 -13.72 -20.27
C ALA A 310 -8.09 -14.23 -19.47
N VAL A 311 -9.31 -13.75 -19.76
CA VAL A 311 -10.53 -14.22 -19.11
C VAL A 311 -10.82 -15.70 -19.42
N ARG A 312 -10.41 -16.24 -20.59
CA ARG A 312 -10.50 -17.68 -20.86
C ARG A 312 -9.53 -18.50 -20.02
N ALA A 313 -8.26 -18.09 -19.97
CA ALA A 313 -7.26 -18.77 -19.13
C ALA A 313 -7.68 -18.71 -17.66
N ASP A 314 -8.19 -17.57 -17.23
CA ASP A 314 -8.67 -17.36 -15.86
C ASP A 314 -10.01 -18.05 -15.60
N GLY A 315 -10.87 -18.20 -16.60
CA GLY A 315 -12.11 -18.96 -16.52
C GLY A 315 -11.84 -20.43 -16.17
N GLU A 316 -10.79 -21.06 -16.72
CA GLU A 316 -10.34 -22.40 -16.34
C GLU A 316 -9.80 -22.41 -14.91
N ALA A 317 -8.99 -21.43 -14.54
CA ALA A 317 -8.49 -21.25 -13.17
C ALA A 317 -9.63 -21.02 -12.17
N LEU A 318 -10.62 -20.19 -12.53
CA LEU A 318 -11.81 -19.93 -11.72
C LEU A 318 -12.68 -21.18 -11.55
N ARG A 319 -12.81 -22.01 -12.59
CA ARG A 319 -13.50 -23.31 -12.50
C ARG A 319 -12.75 -24.29 -11.61
N ALA A 320 -11.42 -24.21 -11.59
CA ALA A 320 -10.58 -25.04 -10.72
C ALA A 320 -10.58 -24.58 -9.26
N MET A 321 -10.84 -23.30 -9.00
CA MET A 321 -10.83 -22.69 -7.66
C MET A 321 -12.22 -22.74 -7.00
N ARG A 322 -12.62 -23.89 -6.45
CA ARG A 322 -13.91 -24.04 -5.73
C ARG A 322 -13.75 -23.85 -4.21
N ARG A 323 -12.93 -22.95 -3.76
CA ARG A 323 -12.77 -22.68 -2.32
C ARG A 323 -13.70 -21.54 -1.89
N PRO A 324 -14.60 -21.74 -0.91
CA PRO A 324 -15.57 -20.74 -0.48
C PRO A 324 -14.95 -19.65 0.42
N ARG A 325 -13.69 -19.82 0.85
CA ARG A 325 -12.95 -18.86 1.71
C ARG A 325 -11.50 -18.74 1.26
N ARG A 326 -10.96 -17.53 1.45
CA ARG A 326 -9.57 -17.20 1.28
C ARG A 326 -9.05 -16.58 2.59
N THR A 327 -7.83 -16.91 2.97
CA THR A 327 -7.18 -16.27 4.12
C THR A 327 -6.29 -15.15 3.61
N ALA A 328 -6.58 -13.92 4.05
CA ALA A 328 -5.76 -12.75 3.74
C ALA A 328 -4.87 -12.40 4.95
N PRO A 329 -3.59 -12.04 4.76
CA PRO A 329 -2.73 -11.63 5.86
C PRO A 329 -3.21 -10.30 6.44
N ALA A 330 -3.16 -10.17 7.75
CA ALA A 330 -3.39 -8.92 8.46
C ALA A 330 -2.47 -8.83 9.67
N ALA A 331 -2.14 -7.62 10.07
CA ALA A 331 -1.36 -7.39 11.27
C ALA A 331 -1.85 -6.13 12.01
N ALA A 332 -1.53 -6.04 13.29
CA ALA A 332 -1.65 -4.81 14.04
C ALA A 332 -0.36 -4.55 14.80
N LEU A 333 0.00 -3.28 14.93
CA LEU A 333 1.17 -2.81 15.66
C LEU A 333 0.74 -1.68 16.60
N ALA A 334 1.06 -1.81 17.89
CA ALA A 334 1.01 -0.70 18.81
C ALA A 334 2.36 0.03 18.85
N VAL A 335 2.31 1.35 18.82
CA VAL A 335 3.46 2.24 19.05
C VAL A 335 3.00 3.33 20.01
N GLY A 336 3.30 3.19 21.27
CA GLY A 336 2.74 4.05 22.30
C GLY A 336 1.21 3.96 22.34
N ALA A 337 0.54 5.09 22.26
CA ALA A 337 -0.92 5.17 22.22
C ALA A 337 -1.51 4.83 20.84
N HIS A 338 -0.67 4.67 19.80
CA HIS A 338 -1.14 4.46 18.44
C HIS A 338 -1.30 2.99 18.08
N THR A 339 -2.35 2.69 17.32
CA THR A 339 -2.62 1.38 16.74
C THR A 339 -2.58 1.49 15.22
N LEU A 340 -1.68 0.74 14.59
CA LEU A 340 -1.62 0.60 13.15
C LEU A 340 -2.22 -0.75 12.76
N ALA A 341 -3.28 -0.75 11.94
CA ALA A 341 -3.89 -1.96 11.41
C ALA A 341 -3.50 -2.11 9.93
N PHE A 342 -2.85 -3.22 9.58
CA PHE A 342 -2.29 -3.49 8.26
C PHE A 342 -3.12 -4.53 7.51
N HIS A 343 -3.33 -4.30 6.22
CA HIS A 343 -4.08 -5.21 5.34
C HIS A 343 -3.58 -5.16 3.88
N PRO A 344 -3.83 -6.20 3.06
CA PRO A 344 -3.30 -6.29 1.69
C PRO A 344 -4.23 -5.70 0.61
N PHE A 345 -5.18 -4.85 0.96
CA PHE A 345 -6.23 -4.37 0.04
C PHE A 345 -6.05 -2.91 -0.38
N GLU A 346 -6.60 -2.58 -1.56
CA GLU A 346 -7.04 -1.24 -1.94
C GLU A 346 -8.41 -0.96 -1.29
N MET A 347 -8.40 -0.67 0.00
CA MET A 347 -9.64 -0.48 0.78
C MET A 347 -10.32 0.85 0.42
N PHE A 348 -11.65 0.84 0.29
CA PHE A 348 -12.43 2.06 0.10
C PHE A 348 -12.54 2.87 1.40
N THR A 349 -12.62 4.19 1.25
CA THR A 349 -12.56 5.16 2.33
C THR A 349 -13.53 4.87 3.47
N GLN A 350 -14.77 4.52 3.17
CA GLN A 350 -15.79 4.31 4.20
C GLN A 350 -15.41 3.19 5.17
N ILE A 351 -14.84 2.09 4.68
CA ILE A 351 -14.45 0.95 5.52
C ILE A 351 -13.33 1.35 6.49
N GLY A 352 -12.32 2.08 5.97
CA GLY A 352 -11.22 2.58 6.80
C GLY A 352 -11.68 3.56 7.88
N LEU A 353 -12.62 4.44 7.56
CA LEU A 353 -13.27 5.35 8.53
C LEU A 353 -14.01 4.57 9.61
N ASP A 354 -14.73 3.51 9.26
CA ASP A 354 -15.48 2.68 10.20
C ASP A 354 -14.54 1.88 11.13
N ILE A 355 -13.41 1.37 10.64
CA ILE A 355 -12.36 0.73 11.45
C ILE A 355 -11.78 1.74 12.43
N ARG A 356 -11.40 2.93 11.98
CA ARG A 356 -10.89 4.00 12.85
C ARG A 356 -11.88 4.40 13.92
N LYS A 357 -13.17 4.47 13.58
CA LYS A 357 -14.23 4.77 14.54
C LYS A 357 -14.31 3.73 15.65
N ARG A 358 -14.16 2.43 15.33
CA ARG A 358 -14.20 1.34 16.32
C ARG A 358 -12.95 1.27 17.20
N LEU A 359 -11.78 1.54 16.62
CA LEU A 359 -10.50 1.45 17.31
C LEU A 359 -10.05 2.76 18.00
N GLY A 360 -10.75 3.86 17.80
CA GLY A 360 -10.35 5.20 18.27
C GLY A 360 -9.71 6.01 17.14
N ARG A 361 -10.47 6.99 16.66
CA ARG A 361 -10.16 7.73 15.44
C ARG A 361 -8.80 8.42 15.48
N ASP A 362 -8.46 8.99 16.62
CA ASP A 362 -7.31 9.89 16.76
C ASP A 362 -5.96 9.18 16.83
N THR A 363 -5.97 7.91 17.23
CA THR A 363 -4.77 7.11 17.44
C THR A 363 -4.69 5.89 16.54
N THR A 364 -5.63 5.72 15.59
CA THR A 364 -5.65 4.56 14.72
C THR A 364 -5.29 4.92 13.28
N TRP A 365 -4.29 4.22 12.73
CA TRP A 365 -3.97 4.23 11.32
C TRP A 365 -4.38 2.91 10.68
N VAL A 366 -5.02 2.97 9.53
CA VAL A 366 -5.37 1.79 8.72
C VAL A 366 -4.51 1.83 7.48
N VAL A 367 -3.53 0.92 7.42
CA VAL A 367 -2.47 0.89 6.41
C VAL A 367 -2.75 -0.23 5.42
N GLY A 368 -2.95 0.15 4.17
CA GLY A 368 -3.18 -0.77 3.06
C GLY A 368 -1.90 -1.30 2.41
N TYR A 369 -2.07 -2.15 1.41
CA TYR A 369 -0.99 -2.69 0.56
C TYR A 369 0.12 -3.37 1.37
N ALA A 370 -0.25 -4.00 2.48
CA ALA A 370 0.68 -4.60 3.43
C ALA A 370 0.61 -6.13 3.43
N ASN A 371 1.76 -6.78 3.50
CA ASN A 371 1.94 -8.23 3.55
C ASN A 371 1.36 -9.00 2.35
N GLY A 372 1.33 -8.36 1.19
CA GLY A 372 0.78 -8.90 -0.04
C GLY A 372 -0.17 -7.93 -0.74
N TYR A 373 -0.88 -8.44 -1.75
CA TYR A 373 -1.90 -7.68 -2.47
C TYR A 373 -3.10 -8.56 -2.81
N GLU A 374 -4.27 -8.15 -2.37
CA GLU A 374 -5.52 -8.90 -2.49
C GLU A 374 -6.56 -8.20 -3.40
N GLY A 375 -6.17 -7.14 -4.11
CA GLY A 375 -7.08 -6.33 -4.91
C GLY A 375 -7.87 -5.34 -4.07
N TYR A 376 -9.06 -4.99 -4.53
CA TYR A 376 -9.90 -4.00 -3.86
C TYR A 376 -10.73 -4.60 -2.71
N ALA A 377 -10.96 -3.76 -1.69
CA ALA A 377 -12.03 -3.94 -0.72
C ALA A 377 -13.04 -2.78 -0.88
N PRO A 378 -14.00 -2.91 -1.81
CA PRO A 378 -15.02 -1.90 -2.05
C PRO A 378 -16.15 -2.02 -1.02
N THR A 379 -16.99 -0.97 -0.92
CA THR A 379 -18.21 -0.97 -0.11
C THR A 379 -19.28 -1.92 -0.70
N ILE A 380 -20.25 -2.30 0.12
CA ILE A 380 -21.25 -3.33 -0.21
C ILE A 380 -22.06 -3.03 -1.47
N ASP A 381 -22.33 -1.75 -1.76
CA ASP A 381 -23.07 -1.31 -2.94
C ASP A 381 -22.40 -1.66 -4.27
N ARG A 382 -21.07 -1.90 -4.26
CA ARG A 382 -20.30 -2.26 -5.46
C ARG A 382 -20.43 -3.73 -5.86
N PHE A 383 -20.95 -4.57 -4.97
CA PHE A 383 -21.14 -6.01 -5.21
C PHE A 383 -22.44 -6.36 -5.93
N ALA A 384 -23.24 -5.37 -6.36
CA ALA A 384 -24.47 -5.64 -7.09
C ALA A 384 -24.19 -6.43 -8.38
N PRO A 385 -24.90 -7.55 -8.64
CA PRO A 385 -24.58 -8.47 -9.75
C PRO A 385 -24.65 -7.82 -11.15
N THR A 386 -25.41 -6.75 -11.26
CA THR A 386 -25.66 -6.07 -12.54
C THR A 386 -24.59 -5.03 -12.91
N THR A 387 -23.66 -4.73 -12.02
CA THR A 387 -22.76 -3.58 -12.21
C THR A 387 -21.49 -3.94 -12.94
N GLY A 388 -21.07 -5.21 -12.92
CA GLY A 388 -19.76 -5.59 -13.46
C GLY A 388 -18.65 -4.65 -12.91
N ASP A 389 -18.71 -4.34 -11.62
CA ASP A 389 -17.86 -3.35 -10.98
C ASP A 389 -16.38 -3.72 -11.08
N TYR A 390 -15.56 -2.74 -11.41
CA TYR A 390 -14.12 -2.92 -11.57
C TYR A 390 -13.47 -3.43 -10.27
N ALA A 391 -13.79 -2.83 -9.13
CA ALA A 391 -13.18 -3.17 -7.85
C ALA A 391 -13.70 -4.51 -7.30
N ALA A 392 -15.03 -4.73 -7.35
CA ALA A 392 -15.65 -5.93 -6.79
C ALA A 392 -15.45 -7.18 -7.66
N HIS A 393 -15.43 -7.03 -9.00
CA HIS A 393 -15.45 -8.15 -9.93
C HIS A 393 -14.25 -8.16 -10.88
N GLY A 394 -13.88 -6.99 -11.43
CA GLY A 394 -12.87 -6.86 -12.47
C GLY A 394 -11.49 -7.27 -12.03
N VAL A 395 -10.97 -6.61 -10.99
CA VAL A 395 -9.61 -6.86 -10.52
C VAL A 395 -9.40 -8.28 -10.01
N PRO A 396 -10.31 -8.88 -9.22
CA PRO A 396 -10.16 -10.29 -8.84
C PRO A 396 -10.03 -11.22 -10.05
N LEU A 397 -10.84 -11.01 -11.10
CA LEU A 397 -10.76 -11.81 -12.32
C LEU A 397 -9.42 -11.62 -13.06
N MET A 398 -8.90 -10.39 -13.12
CA MET A 398 -7.56 -10.12 -13.69
C MET A 398 -6.43 -10.72 -12.85
N MET A 399 -6.68 -11.02 -11.58
CA MET A 399 -5.76 -11.75 -10.69
C MET A 399 -5.93 -13.28 -10.78
N GLY A 400 -6.77 -13.79 -11.67
CA GLY A 400 -7.06 -15.24 -11.77
C GLY A 400 -7.77 -15.77 -10.52
N ARG A 401 -8.66 -14.98 -9.90
CA ARG A 401 -9.33 -15.31 -8.63
C ARG A 401 -10.83 -15.12 -8.73
N ASN A 402 -11.57 -15.91 -7.94
CA ASN A 402 -12.96 -15.59 -7.68
C ASN A 402 -13.06 -14.26 -6.91
N PRO A 403 -14.06 -13.41 -7.23
CA PRO A 403 -14.35 -12.21 -6.45
C PRO A 403 -14.64 -12.55 -4.99
N TYR A 404 -14.37 -11.61 -4.10
CA TYR A 404 -14.86 -11.72 -2.73
C TYR A 404 -16.39 -11.63 -2.68
N SER A 405 -17.00 -12.15 -1.62
CA SER A 405 -18.43 -12.02 -1.40
C SER A 405 -18.80 -10.61 -0.91
N PRO A 406 -20.09 -10.21 -0.98
CA PRO A 406 -20.56 -8.96 -0.39
C PRO A 406 -20.34 -8.82 1.12
N ALA A 407 -19.91 -9.89 1.80
CA ALA A 407 -19.54 -9.85 3.23
C ALA A 407 -18.15 -9.25 3.48
N LEU A 408 -17.30 -9.10 2.44
CA LEU A 408 -15.93 -8.61 2.58
C LEU A 408 -15.80 -7.34 3.43
N PRO A 409 -16.61 -6.27 3.23
CA PRO A 409 -16.48 -5.04 4.03
C PRO A 409 -16.68 -5.28 5.52
N SER A 410 -17.68 -6.08 5.89
CA SER A 410 -17.95 -6.41 7.29
C SER A 410 -16.91 -7.35 7.89
N GLU A 411 -16.46 -8.35 7.15
CA GLU A 411 -15.42 -9.28 7.60
C GLU A 411 -14.08 -8.54 7.85
N LEU A 412 -13.70 -7.60 6.99
CA LEU A 412 -12.52 -6.76 7.20
C LEU A 412 -12.69 -5.81 8.40
N LEU A 413 -13.86 -5.17 8.51
CA LEU A 413 -14.15 -4.29 9.64
C LEU A 413 -14.05 -5.04 10.98
N ASP A 414 -14.63 -6.22 11.07
CA ASP A 414 -14.63 -7.03 12.31
C ASP A 414 -13.22 -7.59 12.58
N GLY A 415 -12.57 -8.19 11.57
CA GLY A 415 -11.25 -8.81 11.72
C GLY A 415 -10.15 -7.82 12.06
N LEU A 416 -10.07 -6.68 11.37
CA LEU A 416 -9.06 -5.65 11.67
C LEU A 416 -9.34 -4.95 13.00
N THR A 417 -10.60 -4.81 13.39
CA THR A 417 -10.95 -4.30 14.73
C THR A 417 -10.49 -5.26 15.81
N GLU A 418 -10.76 -6.57 15.66
CA GLU A 418 -10.33 -7.60 16.61
C GLU A 418 -8.82 -7.61 16.81
N ILE A 419 -8.05 -7.64 15.69
CA ILE A 419 -6.57 -7.65 15.77
C ILE A 419 -6.06 -6.34 16.39
N GLY A 420 -6.62 -5.20 15.99
CA GLY A 420 -6.25 -3.90 16.55
C GLY A 420 -6.53 -3.80 18.05
N GLN A 421 -7.57 -4.45 18.57
CA GLN A 421 -7.84 -4.51 20.00
C GLN A 421 -6.82 -5.36 20.77
N GLN A 422 -6.25 -6.40 20.15
CA GLN A 422 -5.26 -7.28 20.80
C GLN A 422 -3.92 -6.58 21.07
N VAL A 423 -3.59 -5.52 20.36
CA VAL A 423 -2.38 -4.73 20.59
C VAL A 423 -2.60 -3.53 21.49
N LYS A 424 -3.83 -3.16 21.77
CA LYS A 424 -4.18 -2.17 22.79
C LYS A 424 -4.00 -2.81 24.17
N GLY A 425 -3.18 -2.21 25.00
CA GLY A 425 -2.97 -2.62 26.39
C GLY A 425 -4.18 -2.37 27.27
#